data_94418d162e7c264e180bf2f88e63882f
#
_entry.id   94418d162e7c264e180bf2f88e63882f
#
_cell.length_a   1.000
_cell.length_b   1.000
_cell.length_c   1.000
_cell.angle_alpha   90.00
_cell.angle_beta   90.00
_cell.angle_gamma   90.00
#
_symmetry.space_group_name_H-M   'P 1'
#
loop_
_entity.id
_entity.type
_entity.pdbx_description
1 polymer ?
#
loop_
_entity_poly.entity_id
_entity_poly.type
_entity_poly.pdbx_seq_one_letter_code
_entity_poly.pdbx_strand_id
1 'polypeptide(L)'
;VIGVPGVSITPPKEMGANGNGISNVMRLLPAMLAKIQSGDFDRFGILVDADYAGVNGGFVQRRQEIENILIPAGYARTPNDPLCPFGSRYTHAAQIDIHLGIFPDHASDGMLEDLLAQSVSNGHHSILQTYAQTCIAGLPSILFNQALHAKKAEIQTLLAWQAPPGIDCGIATKNGVFDTTKPHFSNFSKWLLKVYS
;
A
#
# COMPACT_ATOMS: atom_id res chain seq x y z
N VAL A 1 5.16 11.59 12.14
CA VAL A 1 5.81 11.80 10.84
C VAL A 1 7.15 12.41 11.13
N ILE A 2 8.23 11.66 11.00
CA ILE A 2 9.58 12.22 10.96
C ILE A 2 9.66 12.86 9.56
N GLY A 3 9.48 14.17 9.48
CA GLY A 3 9.64 14.91 8.24
C GLY A 3 11.07 14.81 7.76
N VAL A 4 11.34 13.92 6.82
CA VAL A 4 12.56 13.98 6.03
C VAL A 4 12.35 15.14 5.06
N PRO A 5 13.22 16.17 5.07
CA PRO A 5 13.06 17.31 4.16
C PRO A 5 13.00 16.82 2.73
N GLY A 6 12.00 17.27 1.98
CA GLY A 6 11.85 16.96 0.56
C GLY A 6 11.08 15.66 0.22
N VAL A 7 10.53 14.93 1.21
CA VAL A 7 9.69 13.75 0.96
C VAL A 7 8.21 14.12 1.04
N SER A 8 7.45 13.80 0.01
CA SER A 8 5.99 13.93 -0.02
C SER A 8 5.34 12.59 -0.38
N ILE A 9 4.35 12.17 0.41
CA ILE A 9 3.42 11.10 0.04
C ILE A 9 2.15 11.81 -0.42
N THR A 10 1.95 11.84 -1.74
CA THR A 10 0.86 12.63 -2.34
C THR A 10 -0.17 11.67 -2.96
N PRO A 11 -1.36 11.52 -2.35
CA PRO A 11 -2.41 10.72 -2.94
C PRO A 11 -2.97 11.39 -4.21
N PRO A 12 -3.50 10.61 -5.18
CA PRO A 12 -4.00 11.13 -6.44
C PRO A 12 -5.00 12.29 -6.31
N LYS A 13 -5.83 12.28 -5.28
CA LYS A 13 -6.80 13.36 -5.00
C LYS A 13 -6.11 14.71 -4.77
N GLU A 14 -5.02 14.74 -4.04
CA GLU A 14 -4.24 15.96 -3.79
C GLU A 14 -3.49 16.44 -5.04
N MET A 15 -3.31 15.55 -6.03
CA MET A 15 -2.77 15.85 -7.35
C MET A 15 -3.85 16.28 -8.37
N GLY A 16 -5.06 16.61 -7.91
CA GLY A 16 -6.17 17.07 -8.76
C GLY A 16 -7.01 15.94 -9.38
N ALA A 17 -6.91 14.72 -8.89
CA ALA A 17 -7.80 13.64 -9.30
C ALA A 17 -9.11 13.65 -8.52
N ASN A 18 -10.17 13.04 -9.09
CA ASN A 18 -11.48 12.95 -8.46
C ASN A 18 -11.54 11.95 -7.28
N GLY A 19 -10.44 11.26 -6.97
CA GLY A 19 -10.33 10.29 -5.88
C GLY A 19 -8.96 9.62 -5.84
N ASN A 20 -8.75 8.70 -4.91
CA ASN A 20 -7.47 8.03 -4.67
C ASN A 20 -7.39 6.60 -5.28
N GLY A 21 -8.41 6.16 -6.01
CA GLY A 21 -8.42 4.81 -6.60
C GLY A 21 -7.36 4.61 -7.67
N ILE A 22 -7.07 3.34 -7.96
CA ILE A 22 -6.04 2.91 -8.92
C ILE A 22 -6.20 3.55 -10.31
N SER A 23 -7.43 3.74 -10.80
CA SER A 23 -7.70 4.40 -12.08
C SER A 23 -7.13 5.83 -12.13
N ASN A 24 -7.11 6.53 -11.00
CA ASN A 24 -6.51 7.86 -10.90
C ASN A 24 -4.98 7.80 -10.87
N VAL A 25 -4.39 6.78 -10.23
CA VAL A 25 -2.94 6.55 -10.30
C VAL A 25 -2.53 6.32 -11.75
N MET A 26 -3.22 5.43 -12.47
CA MET A 26 -2.92 5.14 -13.88
C MET A 26 -3.05 6.37 -14.78
N ARG A 27 -4.08 7.20 -14.54
CA ARG A 27 -4.29 8.43 -15.30
C ARG A 27 -3.21 9.49 -15.05
N LEU A 28 -2.69 9.56 -13.83
CA LEU A 28 -1.67 10.55 -13.45
C LEU A 28 -0.25 10.10 -13.78
N LEU A 29 0.02 8.81 -13.85
CA LEU A 29 1.37 8.28 -14.01
C LEU A 29 2.10 8.82 -15.25
N PRO A 30 1.50 8.96 -16.45
CA PRO A 30 2.17 9.58 -17.60
C PRO A 30 2.63 11.02 -17.33
N ALA A 31 1.81 11.82 -16.63
CA ALA A 31 2.18 13.19 -16.27
C ALA A 31 3.33 13.22 -15.24
N MET A 32 3.37 12.25 -14.32
CA MET A 32 4.48 12.11 -13.38
C MET A 32 5.78 11.70 -14.07
N LEU A 33 5.71 10.81 -15.08
CA LEU A 33 6.87 10.45 -15.89
C LEU A 33 7.42 11.68 -16.65
N ALA A 34 6.57 12.55 -17.18
CA ALA A 34 7.02 13.80 -17.79
C ALA A 34 7.75 14.72 -16.79
N LYS A 35 7.28 14.79 -15.55
CA LYS A 35 7.97 15.52 -14.46
C LYS A 35 9.30 14.90 -14.07
N ILE A 36 9.41 13.57 -14.09
CA ILE A 36 10.70 12.88 -13.89
C ILE A 36 11.66 13.29 -15.01
N GLN A 37 11.20 13.30 -16.25
CA GLN A 37 12.01 13.70 -17.42
C GLN A 37 12.48 15.17 -17.35
N SER A 38 11.68 16.07 -16.74
CA SER A 38 12.08 17.46 -16.51
C SER A 38 13.01 17.67 -15.31
N GLY A 39 13.26 16.62 -14.53
CA GLY A 39 14.13 16.68 -13.35
C GLY A 39 13.45 17.25 -12.10
N ASP A 40 12.11 17.21 -12.04
CA ASP A 40 11.34 17.73 -10.90
C ASP A 40 11.42 16.84 -9.66
N PHE A 41 11.93 15.61 -9.80
CA PHE A 41 12.04 14.64 -8.73
C PHE A 41 13.44 14.00 -8.68
N ASP A 42 13.99 13.89 -7.49
CA ASP A 42 15.21 13.12 -7.23
C ASP A 42 14.92 11.63 -7.03
N ARG A 43 13.70 11.29 -6.63
CA ARG A 43 13.23 9.93 -6.33
C ARG A 43 11.74 9.81 -6.58
N PHE A 44 11.31 8.61 -6.98
CA PHE A 44 9.90 8.37 -7.24
C PHE A 44 9.49 6.96 -6.85
N GLY A 45 8.42 6.87 -6.05
CA GLY A 45 7.79 5.62 -5.64
C GLY A 45 6.32 5.59 -6.00
N ILE A 46 5.85 4.44 -6.46
CA ILE A 46 4.44 4.12 -6.72
C ILE A 46 4.02 3.11 -5.66
N LEU A 47 2.96 3.39 -4.92
CA LEU A 47 2.40 2.48 -3.93
C LEU A 47 0.90 2.32 -4.15
N VAL A 48 0.45 1.09 -4.35
CA VAL A 48 -0.95 0.76 -4.68
C VAL A 48 -1.39 -0.52 -3.98
N ASP A 49 -2.71 -0.72 -3.88
CA ASP A 49 -3.29 -2.01 -3.50
C ASP A 49 -3.34 -2.96 -4.71
N ALA A 50 -3.11 -4.26 -4.47
CA ALA A 50 -3.35 -5.28 -5.47
C ALA A 50 -4.85 -5.42 -5.76
N ASP A 51 -5.67 -5.27 -4.74
CA ASP A 51 -7.06 -5.72 -4.74
C ASP A 51 -7.16 -7.26 -4.92
N TYR A 52 -8.29 -7.79 -5.38
CA TYR A 52 -8.52 -9.23 -5.45
C TYR A 52 -8.80 -9.69 -6.87
N ALA A 53 -8.08 -10.72 -7.32
CA ALA A 53 -8.26 -11.31 -8.64
C ALA A 53 -9.70 -11.81 -8.84
N GLY A 54 -10.24 -11.55 -10.02
CA GLY A 54 -11.62 -11.91 -10.35
C GLY A 54 -12.71 -11.02 -9.74
N VAL A 55 -12.33 -10.01 -8.94
CA VAL A 55 -13.27 -9.05 -8.32
C VAL A 55 -13.01 -7.64 -8.84
N ASN A 56 -11.84 -7.07 -8.56
CA ASN A 56 -11.51 -5.69 -8.94
C ASN A 56 -10.02 -5.47 -9.23
N GLY A 57 -9.23 -6.53 -9.37
CA GLY A 57 -7.80 -6.43 -9.64
C GLY A 57 -7.05 -7.73 -9.46
N GLY A 58 -6.07 -7.71 -8.60
CA GLY A 58 -5.14 -8.76 -8.26
C GLY A 58 -3.70 -8.35 -8.55
N PHE A 59 -2.75 -8.90 -7.82
CA PHE A 59 -1.33 -8.53 -7.90
C PHE A 59 -0.77 -8.56 -9.32
N VAL A 60 -1.03 -9.64 -10.06
CA VAL A 60 -0.51 -9.80 -11.42
C VAL A 60 -1.07 -8.73 -12.35
N GLN A 61 -2.37 -8.49 -12.26
CA GLN A 61 -3.04 -7.47 -13.07
C GLN A 61 -2.51 -6.07 -12.76
N ARG A 62 -2.42 -5.70 -11.48
CA ARG A 62 -1.94 -4.37 -11.07
C ARG A 62 -0.51 -4.10 -11.53
N ARG A 63 0.36 -5.09 -11.38
CA ARG A 63 1.73 -4.97 -11.88
C ARG A 63 1.74 -4.78 -13.39
N GLN A 64 0.98 -5.57 -14.14
CA GLN A 64 0.93 -5.48 -15.59
C GLN A 64 0.39 -4.12 -16.06
N GLU A 65 -0.65 -3.59 -15.41
CA GLU A 65 -1.21 -2.27 -15.71
C GLU A 65 -0.15 -1.17 -15.60
N ILE A 66 0.67 -1.21 -14.53
CA ILE A 66 1.75 -0.24 -14.31
C ILE A 66 2.90 -0.47 -15.31
N GLU A 67 3.30 -1.71 -15.54
CA GLU A 67 4.34 -2.08 -16.51
C GLU A 67 3.97 -1.66 -17.94
N ASN A 68 2.70 -1.70 -18.31
CA ASN A 68 2.22 -1.21 -19.62
C ASN A 68 2.43 0.30 -19.83
N ILE A 69 2.68 1.05 -18.75
CA ILE A 69 3.02 2.47 -18.83
C ILE A 69 4.54 2.67 -18.72
N LEU A 70 5.21 1.96 -17.80
CA LEU A 70 6.63 2.16 -17.53
C LEU A 70 7.53 1.61 -18.64
N ILE A 71 7.23 0.41 -19.16
CA ILE A 71 8.07 -0.24 -20.17
C ILE A 71 8.12 0.56 -21.48
N PRO A 72 6.99 1.03 -22.05
CA PRO A 72 7.02 1.90 -23.22
C PRO A 72 7.72 3.25 -22.99
N ALA A 73 7.78 3.71 -21.73
CA ALA A 73 8.51 4.91 -21.35
C ALA A 73 10.03 4.67 -21.18
N GLY A 74 10.54 3.48 -21.49
CA GLY A 74 11.98 3.15 -21.48
C GLY A 74 12.48 2.55 -20.16
N TYR A 75 11.60 2.25 -19.22
CA TYR A 75 11.98 1.61 -17.96
C TYR A 75 12.07 0.09 -18.10
N ALA A 76 13.07 -0.50 -17.48
CA ALA A 76 13.24 -1.95 -17.40
C ALA A 76 13.18 -2.42 -15.94
N ARG A 77 12.38 -3.45 -15.66
CA ARG A 77 12.31 -4.04 -14.34
C ARG A 77 13.63 -4.74 -14.01
N THR A 78 14.21 -4.42 -12.87
CA THR A 78 15.36 -5.17 -12.34
C THR A 78 14.90 -6.44 -11.61
N PRO A 79 15.78 -7.47 -11.49
CA PRO A 79 15.50 -8.62 -10.63
C PRO A 79 15.16 -8.17 -9.20
N ASN A 80 14.28 -8.91 -8.55
CA ASN A 80 13.91 -8.61 -7.16
C ASN A 80 15.15 -8.71 -6.25
N ASP A 81 15.27 -7.75 -5.35
CA ASP A 81 16.31 -7.78 -4.32
C ASP A 81 15.89 -8.74 -3.20
N PRO A 82 16.62 -9.85 -2.98
CA PRO A 82 16.26 -10.81 -1.93
C PRO A 82 16.29 -10.20 -0.51
N LEU A 83 17.03 -9.11 -0.31
CA LEU A 83 17.09 -8.39 0.97
C LEU A 83 15.92 -7.40 1.15
N CYS A 84 15.18 -7.13 0.10
CA CYS A 84 14.01 -6.26 0.10
C CYS A 84 12.90 -6.90 -0.77
N PRO A 85 12.23 -7.94 -0.28
CA PRO A 85 11.24 -8.70 -1.05
C PRO A 85 9.96 -7.89 -1.36
N PHE A 86 9.67 -6.85 -0.59
CA PHE A 86 8.58 -5.92 -0.91
C PHE A 86 9.04 -4.93 -1.99
N GLY A 87 8.32 -4.89 -3.12
CA GLY A 87 8.55 -3.94 -4.20
C GLY A 87 9.48 -4.42 -5.31
N SER A 88 9.37 -3.74 -6.44
CA SER A 88 10.24 -3.87 -7.62
C SER A 88 10.88 -2.53 -7.94
N ARG A 89 12.10 -2.56 -8.50
CA ARG A 89 12.79 -1.39 -9.02
C ARG A 89 12.77 -1.43 -10.55
N TYR A 90 12.50 -0.30 -11.15
CA TYR A 90 12.53 -0.07 -12.59
C TYR A 90 13.61 0.96 -12.89
N THR A 91 14.57 0.60 -13.74
CA THR A 91 15.70 1.45 -14.12
C THR A 91 15.52 2.02 -15.51
N HIS A 92 16.05 3.21 -15.74
CA HIS A 92 16.08 3.88 -17.04
C HIS A 92 17.50 4.41 -17.32
N ALA A 93 17.93 4.42 -18.59
CA ALA A 93 19.31 4.80 -18.95
C ALA A 93 19.65 6.26 -18.65
N ALA A 94 18.65 7.15 -18.64
CA ALA A 94 18.83 8.61 -18.50
C ALA A 94 17.96 9.27 -17.44
N GLN A 95 17.19 8.48 -16.67
CA GLN A 95 16.25 9.01 -15.67
C GLN A 95 16.46 8.32 -14.31
N ILE A 96 15.87 8.89 -13.27
CA ILE A 96 15.87 8.29 -11.94
C ILE A 96 15.14 6.95 -11.94
N ASP A 97 15.51 6.08 -11.02
CA ASP A 97 14.82 4.81 -10.80
C ASP A 97 13.39 5.03 -10.25
N ILE A 98 12.49 4.14 -10.65
CA ILE A 98 11.13 4.10 -10.12
C ILE A 98 10.99 2.86 -9.23
N HIS A 99 10.47 3.06 -8.03
CA HIS A 99 10.17 1.99 -7.09
C HIS A 99 8.67 1.71 -7.05
N LEU A 100 8.26 0.47 -7.30
CA LEU A 100 6.87 0.04 -7.25
C LEU A 100 6.65 -0.86 -6.04
N GLY A 101 5.75 -0.47 -5.14
CA GLY A 101 5.21 -1.29 -4.07
C GLY A 101 3.74 -1.64 -4.36
N ILE A 102 3.35 -2.88 -4.11
CA ILE A 102 1.96 -3.33 -4.24
C ILE A 102 1.59 -4.05 -2.94
N PHE A 103 0.57 -3.55 -2.22
CA PHE A 103 0.07 -4.18 -1.01
C PHE A 103 -0.66 -5.49 -1.33
N PRO A 104 -0.66 -6.47 -0.38
CA PRO A 104 -0.10 -6.43 0.98
C PRO A 104 1.41 -6.70 1.08
N ASP A 105 2.00 -7.48 0.16
CA ASP A 105 3.35 -8.04 0.30
C ASP A 105 4.17 -8.05 -1.01
N HIS A 106 3.67 -7.39 -2.04
CA HIS A 106 4.22 -7.36 -3.39
C HIS A 106 4.27 -8.74 -4.10
N ALA A 107 3.39 -9.66 -3.69
CA ALA A 107 3.30 -11.01 -4.26
C ALA A 107 1.87 -11.54 -4.30
N SER A 108 1.07 -11.24 -3.29
CA SER A 108 -0.30 -11.73 -3.10
C SER A 108 -1.34 -10.67 -3.47
N ASP A 109 -2.55 -11.14 -3.73
CA ASP A 109 -3.73 -10.26 -3.80
C ASP A 109 -4.07 -9.73 -2.42
N GLY A 110 -4.66 -8.53 -2.38
CA GLY A 110 -5.10 -7.87 -1.16
C GLY A 110 -4.81 -6.37 -1.14
N MET A 111 -4.92 -5.77 0.02
CA MET A 111 -4.84 -4.34 0.24
C MET A 111 -3.95 -4.01 1.46
N LEU A 112 -3.80 -2.72 1.76
CA LEU A 112 -3.13 -2.26 2.98
C LEU A 112 -3.73 -2.92 4.23
N GLU A 113 -5.04 -3.09 4.29
CA GLU A 113 -5.71 -3.71 5.43
C GLU A 113 -5.31 -5.18 5.63
N ASP A 114 -4.93 -5.90 4.58
CA ASP A 114 -4.38 -7.27 4.70
C ASP A 114 -2.99 -7.25 5.34
N LEU A 115 -2.12 -6.31 4.97
CA LEU A 115 -0.84 -6.09 5.64
C LEU A 115 -1.05 -5.77 7.14
N LEU A 116 -1.98 -4.85 7.44
CA LEU A 116 -2.26 -4.45 8.82
C LEU A 116 -2.82 -5.62 9.63
N ALA A 117 -3.76 -6.40 9.07
CA ALA A 117 -4.35 -7.56 9.74
C ALA A 117 -3.30 -8.62 10.10
N GLN A 118 -2.32 -8.86 9.21
CA GLN A 118 -1.20 -9.77 9.46
C GLN A 118 -0.19 -9.20 10.47
N SER A 119 -0.21 -7.90 10.67
CA SER A 119 0.73 -7.18 11.53
C SER A 119 0.17 -6.84 12.92
N VAL A 120 -1.08 -7.19 13.23
CA VAL A 120 -1.66 -6.92 14.56
C VAL A 120 -0.78 -7.54 15.66
N SER A 121 -0.46 -6.74 16.68
CA SER A 121 0.39 -7.16 17.79
C SER A 121 -0.26 -8.30 18.58
N ASN A 122 0.56 -9.19 19.11
CA ASN A 122 0.10 -10.32 19.91
C ASN A 122 -0.54 -9.85 21.23
N GLY A 123 -1.23 -10.77 21.92
CA GLY A 123 -1.88 -10.52 23.20
C GLY A 123 -3.19 -9.75 23.03
N HIS A 124 -3.34 -8.61 23.71
CA HIS A 124 -4.62 -7.89 23.78
C HIS A 124 -5.16 -7.50 22.39
N HIS A 125 -4.32 -7.00 21.50
CA HIS A 125 -4.76 -6.54 20.17
C HIS A 125 -5.17 -7.70 19.26
N SER A 126 -4.50 -8.85 19.32
CA SER A 126 -4.91 -10.03 18.56
C SER A 126 -6.23 -10.63 19.05
N ILE A 127 -6.51 -10.54 20.35
CA ILE A 127 -7.82 -10.90 20.91
C ILE A 127 -8.91 -9.99 20.37
N LEU A 128 -8.69 -8.66 20.39
CA LEU A 128 -9.64 -7.70 19.85
C LEU A 128 -9.86 -7.90 18.33
N GLN A 129 -8.80 -8.24 17.58
CA GLN A 129 -8.94 -8.58 16.17
C GLN A 129 -9.87 -9.79 15.96
N THR A 130 -9.71 -10.84 16.74
CA THR A 130 -10.59 -12.02 16.71
C THR A 130 -12.04 -11.65 17.03
N TYR A 131 -12.27 -10.78 18.00
CA TYR A 131 -13.60 -10.25 18.30
C TYR A 131 -14.18 -9.43 17.15
N ALA A 132 -13.36 -8.59 16.49
CA ALA A 132 -13.79 -7.83 15.32
C ALA A 132 -14.27 -8.76 14.19
N GLN A 133 -13.51 -9.82 13.90
CA GLN A 133 -13.88 -10.85 12.92
C GLN A 133 -15.20 -11.52 13.30
N THR A 134 -15.36 -11.91 14.57
CA THR A 134 -16.58 -12.53 15.08
C THR A 134 -17.80 -11.59 14.97
N CYS A 135 -17.62 -10.32 15.32
CA CYS A 135 -18.70 -9.32 15.20
C CYS A 135 -19.14 -9.16 13.73
N ILE A 136 -18.21 -9.08 12.80
CA ILE A 136 -18.50 -8.94 11.36
C ILE A 136 -19.22 -10.19 10.85
N ALA A 137 -18.73 -11.40 11.21
CA ALA A 137 -19.36 -12.65 10.80
C ALA A 137 -20.76 -12.83 11.37
N GLY A 138 -21.03 -12.28 12.55
CA GLY A 138 -22.33 -12.33 13.22
C GLY A 138 -23.32 -11.22 12.85
N LEU A 139 -22.98 -10.33 11.90
CA LEU A 139 -23.89 -9.27 11.49
C LEU A 139 -25.18 -9.87 10.86
N PRO A 140 -26.37 -9.41 11.30
CA PRO A 140 -27.63 -9.91 10.75
C PRO A 140 -27.86 -9.48 9.30
N SER A 141 -27.18 -8.41 8.87
CA SER A 141 -27.17 -7.92 7.49
C SER A 141 -25.83 -7.24 7.20
N ILE A 142 -25.25 -7.54 6.07
CA ILE A 142 -24.00 -6.94 5.59
C ILE A 142 -24.35 -5.94 4.48
N LEU A 143 -24.06 -4.66 4.69
CA LEU A 143 -24.37 -3.57 3.77
C LEU A 143 -23.21 -3.24 2.83
N PHE A 144 -22.05 -3.83 3.02
CA PHE A 144 -20.87 -3.65 2.17
C PHE A 144 -20.58 -4.89 1.34
N ASN A 145 -19.83 -4.73 0.26
CA ASN A 145 -19.35 -5.87 -0.53
C ASN A 145 -18.30 -6.65 0.28
N GLN A 146 -18.69 -7.83 0.75
CA GLN A 146 -17.88 -8.66 1.64
C GLN A 146 -16.57 -9.10 0.97
N ALA A 147 -16.61 -9.43 -0.32
CA ALA A 147 -15.41 -9.86 -1.07
C ALA A 147 -14.35 -8.75 -1.17
N LEU A 148 -14.77 -7.48 -1.11
CA LEU A 148 -13.88 -6.33 -1.24
C LEU A 148 -13.52 -5.68 0.12
N HIS A 149 -14.45 -5.69 1.07
CA HIS A 149 -14.34 -4.81 2.22
C HIS A 149 -14.29 -5.54 3.58
N ALA A 150 -14.29 -6.88 3.60
CA ALA A 150 -14.24 -7.62 4.86
C ALA A 150 -13.02 -7.27 5.72
N LYS A 151 -11.82 -7.22 5.12
CA LYS A 151 -10.60 -6.83 5.82
C LYS A 151 -10.61 -5.38 6.28
N LYS A 152 -11.13 -4.49 5.46
CA LYS A 152 -11.32 -3.10 5.84
C LYS A 152 -12.28 -2.95 7.03
N ALA A 153 -13.40 -3.66 7.02
CA ALA A 153 -14.33 -3.68 8.13
C ALA A 153 -13.67 -4.23 9.41
N GLU A 154 -12.89 -5.31 9.31
CA GLU A 154 -12.12 -5.88 10.42
C GLU A 154 -11.18 -4.84 11.05
N ILE A 155 -10.34 -4.20 10.26
CA ILE A 155 -9.37 -3.21 10.74
C ILE A 155 -10.08 -1.98 11.31
N GLN A 156 -11.11 -1.46 10.64
CA GLN A 156 -11.87 -0.31 11.16
C GLN A 156 -12.57 -0.64 12.50
N THR A 157 -13.10 -1.84 12.65
CA THR A 157 -13.68 -2.30 13.91
C THR A 157 -12.63 -2.38 15.02
N LEU A 158 -11.46 -2.96 14.73
CA LEU A 158 -10.34 -3.00 15.67
C LEU A 158 -9.91 -1.58 16.09
N LEU A 159 -9.83 -0.64 15.16
CA LEU A 159 -9.45 0.75 15.43
C LEU A 159 -10.52 1.51 16.21
N ALA A 160 -11.80 1.19 16.00
CA ALA A 160 -12.90 1.77 16.77
C ALA A 160 -12.85 1.43 18.27
N TRP A 161 -12.17 0.36 18.64
CA TRP A 161 -12.01 -0.07 20.04
C TRP A 161 -10.70 0.37 20.69
N GLN A 162 -9.92 1.19 20.02
CA GLN A 162 -8.70 1.77 20.61
C GLN A 162 -9.00 3.01 21.46
N ALA A 163 -7.99 3.53 22.13
CA ALA A 163 -8.07 4.75 22.93
C ALA A 163 -7.20 5.87 22.30
N PRO A 164 -7.78 6.97 21.77
CA PRO A 164 -9.23 7.19 21.60
C PRO A 164 -9.86 6.30 20.51
N PRO A 165 -11.19 6.07 20.55
CA PRO A 165 -11.87 5.30 19.53
C PRO A 165 -11.68 5.88 18.11
N GLY A 166 -11.47 5.01 17.14
CA GLY A 166 -11.37 5.40 15.73
C GLY A 166 -10.07 6.10 15.35
N ILE A 167 -8.97 5.83 16.05
CA ILE A 167 -7.64 6.33 15.67
C ILE A 167 -7.27 5.90 14.25
N ASP A 168 -6.48 6.71 13.55
CA ASP A 168 -5.95 6.33 12.24
C ASP A 168 -4.87 5.24 12.35
N CYS A 169 -4.59 4.58 11.22
CA CYS A 169 -3.61 3.48 11.16
C CYS A 169 -2.19 3.91 11.57
N GLY A 170 -1.80 5.15 11.28
CA GLY A 170 -0.47 5.67 11.64
C GLY A 170 -0.35 5.84 13.15
N ILE A 171 -1.34 6.42 13.81
CA ILE A 171 -1.39 6.54 15.28
C ILE A 171 -1.47 5.15 15.92
N ALA A 172 -2.29 4.26 15.38
CA ALA A 172 -2.40 2.88 15.86
C ALA A 172 -1.05 2.15 15.78
N THR A 173 -0.31 2.32 14.70
CA THR A 173 1.05 1.77 14.54
C THR A 173 1.99 2.33 15.61
N LYS A 174 2.00 3.64 15.81
CA LYS A 174 2.81 4.30 16.84
C LYS A 174 2.48 3.80 18.25
N ASN A 175 1.21 3.50 18.50
CA ASN A 175 0.72 3.01 19.79
C ASN A 175 0.90 1.48 19.96
N GLY A 176 1.53 0.79 19.01
CA GLY A 176 1.83 -0.63 19.11
C GLY A 176 0.65 -1.57 18.82
N VAL A 177 -0.42 -1.08 18.21
CA VAL A 177 -1.53 -1.94 17.73
C VAL A 177 -1.05 -2.86 16.62
N PHE A 178 -0.16 -2.35 15.76
CA PHE A 178 0.50 -3.12 14.71
C PHE A 178 1.98 -3.29 15.03
N ASP A 179 2.45 -4.53 14.97
CA ASP A 179 3.85 -4.91 15.19
C ASP A 179 4.65 -4.72 13.89
N THR A 180 5.42 -3.65 13.82
CA THR A 180 6.25 -3.29 12.67
C THR A 180 7.45 -4.22 12.46
N THR A 181 7.73 -5.12 13.41
CA THR A 181 8.80 -6.12 13.30
C THR A 181 8.36 -7.39 12.60
N LYS A 182 7.04 -7.61 12.46
CA LYS A 182 6.52 -8.75 11.72
C LYS A 182 6.97 -8.69 10.25
N PRO A 183 7.22 -9.85 9.62
CA PRO A 183 7.90 -9.92 8.31
C PRO A 183 7.29 -9.01 7.23
N HIS A 184 5.97 -9.05 7.06
CA HIS A 184 5.29 -8.26 6.02
C HIS A 184 5.46 -6.75 6.23
N PHE A 185 5.24 -6.27 7.47
CA PHE A 185 5.41 -4.85 7.78
C PHE A 185 6.88 -4.42 7.72
N SER A 186 7.80 -5.26 8.24
CA SER A 186 9.24 -5.01 8.18
C SER A 186 9.75 -4.90 6.73
N ASN A 187 9.27 -5.78 5.83
CA ASN A 187 9.63 -5.73 4.42
C ASN A 187 9.12 -4.46 3.73
N PHE A 188 7.87 -4.07 4.00
CA PHE A 188 7.33 -2.79 3.54
C PHE A 188 8.16 -1.60 4.05
N SER A 189 8.51 -1.58 5.34
CA SER A 189 9.33 -0.51 5.93
C SER A 189 10.72 -0.42 5.30
N LYS A 190 11.37 -1.55 5.03
CA LYS A 190 12.67 -1.61 4.33
C LYS A 190 12.56 -1.05 2.91
N TRP A 191 11.50 -1.41 2.18
CA TRP A 191 11.25 -0.88 0.85
C TRP A 191 11.05 0.64 0.89
N LEU A 192 10.24 1.13 1.82
CA LEU A 192 9.99 2.55 1.99
C LEU A 192 11.30 3.33 2.25
N LEU A 193 12.16 2.81 3.14
CA LEU A 193 13.48 3.39 3.38
C LEU A 193 14.35 3.40 2.12
N LYS A 194 14.29 2.35 1.29
CA LYS A 194 15.00 2.31 -0.01
C LYS A 194 14.52 3.36 -1.00
N VAL A 195 13.22 3.64 -1.05
CA VAL A 195 12.68 4.72 -1.88
C VAL A 195 13.23 6.07 -1.44
N TYR A 196 13.53 6.23 -0.15
CA TYR A 196 13.99 7.49 0.44
C TYR A 196 15.52 7.58 0.65
N SER A 197 16.26 6.48 0.55
CA SER A 197 17.72 6.50 0.66
C SER A 197 18.42 6.76 -0.66
#